data_fdbdddfc66bef5089b99d9fe8f2d37e2
#
_entry.id   fdbdddfc66bef5089b99d9fe8f2d37e2
#
_cell.length_a   1.000
_cell.length_b   1.000
_cell.length_c   1.000
_cell.angle_alpha   90.00
_cell.angle_beta   90.00
_cell.angle_gamma   90.00
#
_symmetry.space_group_name_H-M   'P 1'
#
loop_
_entity.id
_entity.type
_entity.pdbx_description
1 polymer ?
#
loop_
_entity_poly.entity_id
_entity_poly.type
_entity_poly.pdbx_seq_one_letter_code
_entity_poly.pdbx_strand_id
1 'polypeptide(L)'
;PLYNTNPNFKANTRFAFEGFFSLVEKGRWEVRSNEILLNMYVFPDNLKTWLIGDGYIENPIKTDPYYTGEVIGGYYMGTDVGYLRFIFYFGVFGLLAFITFFITITRNCIKQFPSQRALFVLILAVNLIGWFKVSTDIFLAFAPFLLICREDDRELEQHTDSNVPT
;
A
#
# COMPACT_ATOMS: atom_id res chain seq x y z
N PRO A 1 21.53 -14.39 24.90
CA PRO A 1 21.06 -13.51 23.85
C PRO A 1 19.66 -13.95 23.38
N LEU A 2 18.74 -13.02 23.25
CA LEU A 2 17.30 -13.17 22.97
C LEU A 2 16.98 -14.17 21.84
N TYR A 3 17.84 -14.25 20.82
CA TYR A 3 17.65 -15.15 19.68
C TYR A 3 17.61 -16.64 20.05
N ASN A 4 18.37 -17.06 21.04
CA ASN A 4 18.42 -18.47 21.45
C ASN A 4 17.42 -18.83 22.57
N THR A 5 16.93 -17.83 23.30
CA THR A 5 16.06 -18.03 24.45
C THR A 5 14.56 -17.85 24.15
N ASN A 6 14.23 -17.07 23.10
CA ASN A 6 12.83 -16.81 22.72
C ASN A 6 12.51 -17.42 21.35
N PRO A 7 11.71 -18.49 21.28
CA PRO A 7 11.38 -19.17 20.03
C PRO A 7 10.61 -18.27 19.05
N ASN A 8 9.74 -17.38 19.55
CA ASN A 8 8.98 -16.44 18.69
C ASN A 8 9.90 -15.40 18.07
N PHE A 9 10.84 -14.84 18.83
CA PHE A 9 11.82 -13.89 18.33
C PHE A 9 12.72 -14.54 17.28
N LYS A 10 13.15 -15.79 17.52
CA LYS A 10 13.93 -16.55 16.55
C LYS A 10 13.16 -16.80 15.24
N ALA A 11 11.88 -17.22 15.33
CA ALA A 11 11.03 -17.47 14.18
C ALA A 11 10.80 -16.20 13.35
N ASN A 12 10.47 -15.09 14.00
CA ASN A 12 10.25 -13.81 13.33
C ASN A 12 11.54 -13.27 12.67
N THR A 13 12.68 -13.39 13.35
CA THR A 13 13.99 -12.99 12.78
C THR A 13 14.34 -13.85 11.57
N ARG A 14 14.13 -15.17 11.65
CA ARG A 14 14.36 -16.07 10.50
C ARG A 14 13.43 -15.76 9.34
N PHE A 15 12.18 -15.44 9.59
CA PHE A 15 11.22 -15.02 8.56
C PHE A 15 11.63 -13.70 7.91
N ALA A 16 11.96 -12.68 8.72
CA ALA A 16 12.35 -11.36 8.20
C ALA A 16 13.63 -11.40 7.33
N PHE A 17 14.57 -12.31 7.65
CA PHE A 17 15.85 -12.45 6.97
C PHE A 17 15.99 -13.80 6.23
N GLU A 18 14.88 -14.40 5.81
CA GLU A 18 14.82 -15.75 5.21
C GLU A 18 15.79 -15.89 4.03
N GLY A 19 15.87 -14.90 3.15
CA GLY A 19 16.78 -14.91 2.00
C GLY A 19 18.26 -14.97 2.40
N PHE A 20 18.66 -14.20 3.43
CA PHE A 20 20.03 -14.23 3.93
C PHE A 20 20.37 -15.56 4.60
N PHE A 21 19.43 -16.10 5.41
CA PHE A 21 19.62 -17.41 6.01
C PHE A 21 19.72 -18.50 4.95
N SER A 22 18.88 -18.48 3.91
CA SER A 22 18.94 -19.48 2.83
C SER A 22 20.23 -19.38 2.03
N LEU A 23 20.73 -18.15 1.79
CA LEU A 23 22.00 -17.94 1.11
C LEU A 23 23.19 -18.56 1.90
N VAL A 24 23.20 -18.37 3.22
CA VAL A 24 24.26 -18.89 4.10
C VAL A 24 24.13 -20.40 4.30
N GLU A 25 22.93 -20.91 4.51
CA GLU A 25 22.70 -22.32 4.84
C GLU A 25 22.68 -23.23 3.59
N LYS A 26 22.20 -22.74 2.43
CA LYS A 26 21.97 -23.52 1.21
C LYS A 26 22.82 -23.07 0.01
N GLY A 27 23.52 -21.94 0.13
CA GLY A 27 24.30 -21.35 -0.97
C GLY A 27 23.45 -20.73 -2.09
N ARG A 28 22.13 -20.59 -1.89
CA ARG A 28 21.22 -19.99 -2.87
C ARG A 28 20.17 -19.12 -2.17
N TRP A 29 19.73 -18.06 -2.87
CA TRP A 29 18.70 -17.17 -2.36
C TRP A 29 17.32 -17.80 -2.55
N GLU A 30 16.76 -18.33 -1.47
CA GLU A 30 15.40 -18.86 -1.42
C GLU A 30 14.58 -18.09 -0.41
N VAL A 31 13.42 -17.58 -0.83
CA VAL A 31 12.46 -16.89 0.02
C VAL A 31 11.10 -17.52 -0.23
N ARG A 32 10.63 -18.33 0.73
CA ARG A 32 9.36 -19.05 0.63
C ARG A 32 8.17 -18.14 0.36
N SER A 33 8.16 -16.95 0.94
CA SER A 33 7.10 -15.98 0.70
C SER A 33 7.04 -15.51 -0.77
N ASN A 34 8.16 -15.51 -1.49
CA ASN A 34 8.18 -15.15 -2.91
C ASN A 34 7.61 -16.28 -3.78
N GLU A 35 7.87 -17.55 -3.42
CA GLU A 35 7.30 -18.71 -4.13
C GLU A 35 5.78 -18.74 -3.95
N ILE A 36 5.29 -18.51 -2.73
CA ILE A 36 3.86 -18.39 -2.45
C ILE A 36 3.26 -17.22 -3.24
N LEU A 37 3.93 -16.07 -3.26
CA LEU A 37 3.48 -14.89 -3.97
C LEU A 37 3.31 -15.13 -5.48
N LEU A 38 4.20 -15.90 -6.10
CA LEU A 38 4.09 -16.23 -7.54
C LEU A 38 2.77 -16.95 -7.85
N ASN A 39 2.29 -17.79 -6.94
CA ASN A 39 0.99 -18.46 -7.08
C ASN A 39 -0.21 -17.53 -6.80
N MET A 40 0.03 -16.34 -6.22
CA MET A 40 -0.99 -15.33 -5.95
C MET A 40 -1.15 -14.30 -7.08
N TYR A 41 -0.40 -14.42 -8.17
CA TYR A 41 -0.62 -13.62 -9.38
C TYR A 41 -1.81 -14.17 -10.17
N VAL A 42 -3.01 -13.88 -9.66
CA VAL A 42 -4.29 -14.25 -10.27
C VAL A 42 -4.85 -13.04 -10.99
N PHE A 43 -5.23 -13.22 -12.25
CA PHE A 43 -5.78 -12.15 -13.09
C PHE A 43 -7.28 -12.33 -13.28
N PRO A 44 -8.06 -11.23 -13.37
CA PRO A 44 -9.47 -11.31 -13.71
C PRO A 44 -9.70 -12.00 -15.07
N ASP A 45 -10.72 -12.83 -15.15
CA ASP A 45 -11.12 -13.58 -16.34
C ASP A 45 -12.14 -12.82 -17.21
N ASN A 46 -12.64 -11.69 -16.76
CA ASN A 46 -13.67 -10.92 -17.45
C ASN A 46 -13.35 -9.42 -17.50
N LEU A 47 -13.84 -8.78 -18.58
CA LEU A 47 -13.57 -7.37 -18.86
C LEU A 47 -14.21 -6.41 -17.82
N LYS A 48 -15.36 -6.77 -17.25
CA LYS A 48 -16.02 -5.95 -16.22
C LYS A 48 -15.10 -5.77 -15.01
N THR A 49 -14.56 -6.87 -14.47
CA THR A 49 -13.65 -6.84 -13.32
C THR A 49 -12.35 -6.08 -13.65
N TRP A 50 -11.82 -6.23 -14.87
CA TRP A 50 -10.68 -5.44 -15.31
C TRP A 50 -10.94 -3.94 -15.28
N LEU A 51 -12.09 -3.47 -15.76
CA LEU A 51 -12.38 -2.03 -15.91
C LEU A 51 -12.83 -1.39 -14.61
N ILE A 52 -13.84 -1.96 -13.95
CA ILE A 52 -14.53 -1.36 -12.80
C ILE A 52 -14.45 -2.19 -11.51
N GLY A 53 -13.85 -3.38 -11.59
CA GLY A 53 -13.76 -4.29 -10.45
C GLY A 53 -15.08 -4.98 -10.10
N ASP A 54 -15.04 -5.73 -9.01
CA ASP A 54 -16.20 -6.44 -8.47
C ASP A 54 -16.93 -5.65 -7.39
N GLY A 55 -16.37 -4.51 -6.95
CA GLY A 55 -16.91 -3.73 -5.85
C GLY A 55 -16.80 -4.45 -4.51
N TYR A 56 -15.90 -5.44 -4.40
CA TYR A 56 -15.71 -6.19 -3.18
C TYR A 56 -15.10 -5.30 -2.10
N ILE A 57 -15.85 -5.09 -1.04
CA ILE A 57 -15.35 -4.58 0.22
C ILE A 57 -15.51 -5.74 1.18
N GLU A 58 -14.43 -6.14 1.83
CA GLU A 58 -14.29 -7.31 2.69
C GLU A 58 -15.59 -7.66 3.43
N ASN A 59 -16.33 -8.63 2.89
CA ASN A 59 -17.60 -9.07 3.48
C ASN A 59 -17.37 -10.46 4.10
N PRO A 60 -17.39 -10.59 5.43
CA PRO A 60 -17.22 -11.87 6.10
C PRO A 60 -18.41 -12.82 5.89
N ILE A 61 -19.54 -12.32 5.40
CA ILE A 61 -20.77 -13.09 5.22
C ILE A 61 -20.80 -13.71 3.82
N LYS A 62 -20.31 -14.94 3.69
CA LYS A 62 -20.30 -15.69 2.42
C LYS A 62 -21.67 -15.94 1.79
N THR A 63 -22.75 -15.79 2.56
CA THR A 63 -24.14 -15.96 2.10
C THR A 63 -24.76 -14.66 1.59
N ASP A 64 -24.03 -13.56 1.61
CA ASP A 64 -24.51 -12.29 1.07
C ASP A 64 -24.70 -12.40 -0.45
N PRO A 65 -25.86 -12.02 -1.01
CA PRO A 65 -26.12 -12.07 -2.44
C PRO A 65 -25.22 -11.13 -3.26
N TYR A 66 -24.58 -10.15 -2.62
CA TYR A 66 -23.59 -9.25 -3.24
C TYR A 66 -22.15 -9.79 -3.19
N TYR A 67 -21.95 -10.97 -2.61
CA TYR A 67 -20.65 -11.62 -2.61
C TYR A 67 -20.32 -12.13 -4.03
N THR A 68 -19.34 -11.51 -4.66
CA THR A 68 -19.06 -11.71 -6.09
C THR A 68 -17.88 -12.63 -6.38
N GLY A 69 -17.13 -13.03 -5.37
CA GLY A 69 -15.95 -13.85 -5.58
C GLY A 69 -15.60 -14.74 -4.39
N GLU A 70 -14.58 -15.56 -4.58
CA GLU A 70 -14.13 -16.56 -3.63
C GLU A 70 -12.98 -16.01 -2.78
N VAL A 71 -13.00 -16.28 -1.47
CA VAL A 71 -11.88 -15.98 -0.57
C VAL A 71 -11.06 -17.25 -0.36
N ILE A 72 -9.82 -17.23 -0.84
CA ILE A 72 -8.88 -18.34 -0.77
C ILE A 72 -7.72 -17.92 0.14
N GLY A 73 -7.48 -18.67 1.22
CA GLY A 73 -6.38 -18.37 2.15
C GLY A 73 -6.48 -17.01 2.86
N GLY A 74 -7.69 -16.44 2.96
CA GLY A 74 -7.91 -15.11 3.55
C GLY A 74 -7.84 -13.95 2.55
N TYR A 75 -7.59 -14.22 1.29
CA TYR A 75 -7.46 -13.19 0.24
C TYR A 75 -8.57 -13.35 -0.80
N TYR A 76 -9.19 -12.23 -1.20
CA TYR A 76 -10.17 -12.22 -2.27
C TYR A 76 -9.55 -12.72 -3.57
N MET A 77 -10.19 -13.68 -4.23
CA MET A 77 -9.68 -14.38 -5.42
C MET A 77 -8.27 -14.98 -5.26
N GLY A 78 -7.83 -15.23 -4.02
CA GLY A 78 -6.53 -15.82 -3.70
C GLY A 78 -5.32 -14.92 -3.97
N THR A 79 -5.51 -13.61 -4.21
CA THR A 79 -4.40 -12.69 -4.48
C THR A 79 -4.14 -11.73 -3.33
N ASP A 80 -2.87 -11.63 -2.91
CA ASP A 80 -2.36 -10.59 -2.00
C ASP A 80 -1.51 -9.54 -2.74
N VAL A 81 -1.34 -9.70 -4.04
CA VAL A 81 -0.63 -8.73 -4.89
C VAL A 81 -1.41 -7.41 -4.93
N GLY A 82 -0.81 -6.32 -4.44
CA GLY A 82 -1.50 -5.05 -4.24
C GLY A 82 -2.20 -4.52 -5.49
N TYR A 83 -1.52 -4.50 -6.63
CA TYR A 83 -2.13 -4.06 -7.90
C TYR A 83 -3.32 -4.93 -8.31
N LEU A 84 -3.22 -6.25 -8.17
CA LEU A 84 -4.30 -7.18 -8.53
C LEU A 84 -5.48 -7.07 -7.58
N ARG A 85 -5.23 -6.91 -6.27
CA ARG A 85 -6.31 -6.62 -5.30
C ARG A 85 -7.08 -5.37 -5.67
N PHE A 86 -6.38 -4.27 -6.00
CA PHE A 86 -7.05 -3.05 -6.46
C PHE A 86 -7.85 -3.26 -7.74
N ILE A 87 -7.33 -4.03 -8.69
CA ILE A 87 -8.06 -4.34 -9.93
C ILE A 87 -9.31 -5.17 -9.62
N PHE A 88 -9.21 -6.20 -8.78
CA PHE A 88 -10.40 -6.95 -8.37
C PHE A 88 -11.42 -6.10 -7.64
N TYR A 89 -11.00 -5.16 -6.79
CA TYR A 89 -11.92 -4.34 -6.00
C TYR A 89 -12.54 -3.21 -6.84
N PHE A 90 -11.74 -2.47 -7.59
CA PHE A 90 -12.09 -1.20 -8.19
C PHE A 90 -11.79 -1.09 -9.69
N GLY A 91 -11.23 -2.13 -10.29
CA GLY A 91 -10.77 -2.16 -11.67
C GLY A 91 -9.58 -1.23 -11.93
N VAL A 92 -9.20 -1.16 -13.19
CA VAL A 92 -8.11 -0.28 -13.65
C VAL A 92 -8.46 1.20 -13.44
N PHE A 93 -9.73 1.60 -13.58
CA PHE A 93 -10.14 2.98 -13.32
C PHE A 93 -9.93 3.36 -11.85
N GLY A 94 -10.29 2.50 -10.91
CA GLY A 94 -10.04 2.73 -9.49
C GLY A 94 -8.55 2.74 -9.17
N LEU A 95 -7.77 1.81 -9.72
CA LEU A 95 -6.33 1.78 -9.55
C LEU A 95 -5.67 3.08 -10.04
N LEU A 96 -6.05 3.58 -11.22
CA LEU A 96 -5.54 4.85 -11.74
C LEU A 96 -5.95 6.05 -10.86
N ALA A 97 -7.16 6.05 -10.32
CA ALA A 97 -7.60 7.09 -9.38
C ALA A 97 -6.73 7.09 -8.11
N PHE A 98 -6.42 5.93 -7.53
CA PHE A 98 -5.52 5.81 -6.38
C PHE A 98 -4.10 6.27 -6.69
N ILE A 99 -3.52 5.84 -7.82
CA ILE A 99 -2.19 6.28 -8.23
C ILE A 99 -2.15 7.81 -8.41
N THR A 100 -3.16 8.39 -9.07
CA THR A 100 -3.27 9.83 -9.27
C THR A 100 -3.37 10.57 -7.92
N PHE A 101 -4.14 10.03 -6.99
CA PHE A 101 -4.26 10.56 -5.63
C PHE A 101 -2.90 10.58 -4.90
N PHE A 102 -2.15 9.48 -4.90
CA PHE A 102 -0.82 9.44 -4.29
C PHE A 102 0.17 10.40 -4.93
N ILE A 103 0.17 10.50 -6.27
CA ILE A 103 1.00 11.46 -6.99
C ILE A 103 0.64 12.89 -6.60
N THR A 104 -0.65 13.21 -6.51
CA THR A 104 -1.15 14.54 -6.15
C THR A 104 -0.72 14.93 -4.74
N ILE A 105 -0.88 14.04 -3.76
CA ILE A 105 -0.43 14.27 -2.39
C ILE A 105 1.08 14.49 -2.35
N THR A 106 1.85 13.61 -3.00
CA THR A 106 3.31 13.75 -3.07
C THR A 106 3.71 15.10 -3.64
N ARG A 107 3.05 15.54 -4.72
CA ARG A 107 3.32 16.86 -5.34
C ARG A 107 2.98 18.02 -4.40
N ASN A 108 1.89 17.93 -3.65
CA ASN A 108 1.52 18.95 -2.67
C ASN A 108 2.55 19.02 -1.54
N CYS A 109 2.97 17.89 -0.97
CA CYS A 109 4.02 17.85 0.04
C CYS A 109 5.35 18.42 -0.48
N ILE A 110 5.73 18.13 -1.74
CA ILE A 110 6.95 18.69 -2.34
C ILE A 110 6.86 20.21 -2.51
N LYS A 111 5.68 20.74 -2.87
CA LYS A 111 5.50 22.19 -3.02
C LYS A 111 5.70 22.94 -1.71
N GLN A 112 5.24 22.35 -0.61
CA GLN A 112 5.30 22.98 0.71
C GLN A 112 6.63 22.73 1.43
N PHE A 113 7.24 21.57 1.23
CA PHE A 113 8.53 21.20 1.79
C PHE A 113 9.56 20.88 0.71
N PRO A 114 10.03 21.85 -0.09
CA PRO A 114 10.92 21.58 -1.22
C PRO A 114 12.23 20.92 -0.82
N SER A 115 12.74 21.22 0.38
CA SER A 115 13.95 20.62 0.95
C SER A 115 13.83 19.11 1.19
N GLN A 116 12.62 18.59 1.36
CA GLN A 116 12.32 17.19 1.61
C GLN A 116 11.83 16.43 0.36
N ARG A 117 12.01 17.01 -0.83
CA ARG A 117 11.55 16.44 -2.10
C ARG A 117 11.98 14.98 -2.29
N ALA A 118 13.25 14.67 -1.99
CA ALA A 118 13.78 13.32 -2.14
C ALA A 118 13.06 12.31 -1.25
N LEU A 119 12.72 12.69 -0.01
CA LEU A 119 11.98 11.85 0.93
C LEU A 119 10.59 11.51 0.37
N PHE A 120 9.82 12.51 -0.09
CA PHE A 120 8.46 12.28 -0.60
C PHE A 120 8.45 11.42 -1.87
N VAL A 121 9.40 11.65 -2.77
CA VAL A 121 9.56 10.80 -3.97
C VAL A 121 9.93 9.37 -3.58
N LEU A 122 10.81 9.19 -2.60
CA LEU A 122 11.20 7.87 -2.12
C LEU A 122 10.01 7.12 -1.49
N ILE A 123 9.21 7.79 -0.65
CA ILE A 123 8.00 7.20 -0.04
C ILE A 123 7.03 6.74 -1.14
N LEU A 124 6.76 7.58 -2.14
CA LEU A 124 5.91 7.22 -3.27
C LEU A 124 6.47 6.01 -4.02
N ALA A 125 7.76 6.02 -4.36
CA ALA A 125 8.41 4.93 -5.08
C ALA A 125 8.35 3.61 -4.30
N VAL A 126 8.66 3.64 -3.00
CA VAL A 126 8.59 2.44 -2.13
C VAL A 126 7.17 1.91 -2.06
N ASN A 127 6.16 2.78 -1.95
CA ASN A 127 4.76 2.37 -1.95
C ASN A 127 4.36 1.67 -3.27
N LEU A 128 4.67 2.28 -4.42
CA LEU A 128 4.34 1.72 -5.73
C LEU A 128 5.10 0.41 -6.00
N ILE A 129 6.37 0.32 -5.60
CA ILE A 129 7.16 -0.92 -5.72
C ILE A 129 6.62 -1.99 -4.76
N GLY A 130 6.28 -1.61 -3.53
CA GLY A 130 5.71 -2.53 -2.54
C GLY A 130 4.43 -3.21 -3.02
N TRP A 131 3.62 -2.55 -3.84
CA TRP A 131 2.36 -3.09 -4.38
C TRP A 131 2.54 -4.25 -5.36
N PHE A 132 3.74 -4.50 -5.87
CA PHE A 132 4.03 -5.75 -6.59
C PHE A 132 4.01 -6.97 -5.65
N LYS A 133 4.16 -6.76 -4.35
CA LYS A 133 4.16 -7.84 -3.37
C LYS A 133 2.90 -7.85 -2.51
N VAL A 134 2.52 -6.70 -1.96
CA VAL A 134 1.39 -6.58 -1.03
C VAL A 134 0.81 -5.18 -1.08
N SER A 135 -0.49 -5.04 -0.86
CA SER A 135 -1.09 -3.72 -0.67
C SER A 135 -0.63 -3.14 0.66
N THR A 136 0.18 -2.08 0.61
CA THR A 136 0.70 -1.40 1.80
C THR A 136 0.07 -0.03 1.95
N ASP A 137 -0.23 0.36 3.19
CA ASP A 137 -0.81 1.66 3.53
C ASP A 137 0.27 2.68 3.96
N ILE A 138 1.44 2.69 3.31
CA ILE A 138 2.53 3.66 3.58
C ILE A 138 2.05 5.10 3.39
N PHE A 139 0.90 5.29 2.77
CA PHE A 139 0.19 6.55 2.65
C PHE A 139 0.07 7.34 3.98
N LEU A 140 -0.11 6.65 5.12
CA LEU A 140 -0.16 7.29 6.44
C LEU A 140 1.09 8.13 6.75
N ALA A 141 2.23 7.85 6.13
CA ALA A 141 3.44 8.64 6.28
C ALA A 141 3.31 10.08 5.75
N PHE A 142 2.36 10.36 4.86
CA PHE A 142 2.08 11.72 4.37
C PHE A 142 1.13 12.51 5.27
N ALA A 143 0.34 11.85 6.12
CA ALA A 143 -0.69 12.50 6.92
C ALA A 143 -0.18 13.64 7.81
N PRO A 144 0.96 13.52 8.54
CA PRO A 144 1.50 14.61 9.35
C PRO A 144 1.83 15.86 8.51
N PHE A 145 2.41 15.67 7.32
CA PHE A 145 2.78 16.78 6.44
C PHE A 145 1.56 17.52 5.88
N LEU A 146 0.47 16.81 5.60
CA LEU A 146 -0.79 17.42 5.16
C LEU A 146 -1.47 18.21 6.26
N LEU A 147 -1.33 17.81 7.53
CA LEU A 147 -1.90 18.52 8.67
C LEU A 147 -1.17 19.85 8.95
N ILE A 148 0.15 19.86 8.92
CA ILE A 148 0.99 21.06 9.14
C ILE A 148 0.65 22.13 8.10
N CYS A 149 0.48 21.75 6.86
CA CYS A 149 0.14 22.63 5.75
C CYS A 149 -1.17 23.43 5.96
N ARG A 150 -2.15 22.82 6.59
CA ARG A 150 -3.48 23.41 6.76
C ARG A 150 -3.52 24.50 7.83
N GLU A 151 -2.54 24.54 8.74
CA GLU A 151 -2.44 25.59 9.77
C GLU A 151 -1.84 26.87 9.19
N ASP A 152 -0.78 26.77 8.38
CA ASP A 152 -0.15 27.93 7.75
C ASP A 152 -1.11 28.70 6.82
N ASP A 153 -1.94 27.98 6.05
CA ASP A 153 -2.93 28.61 5.16
C ASP A 153 -4.00 29.39 5.96
N ARG A 154 -4.42 28.93 7.11
CA ARG A 154 -5.39 29.62 7.97
C ARG A 154 -4.83 30.87 8.65
N GLU A 155 -3.57 30.84 9.04
CA GLU A 155 -2.90 32.02 9.62
C GLU A 155 -2.73 33.13 8.58
N LEU A 156 -2.43 32.77 7.33
CA LEU A 156 -2.32 33.72 6.20
C LEU A 156 -3.69 34.34 5.86
N GLU A 157 -4.77 33.58 5.84
CA GLU A 157 -6.13 34.08 5.62
C GLU A 157 -6.55 35.05 6.74
N GLN A 158 -6.30 34.73 8.00
CA GLN A 158 -6.64 35.61 9.13
C GLN A 158 -5.85 36.91 9.12
N HIS A 159 -4.59 36.89 8.68
CA HIS A 159 -3.76 38.09 8.56
C HIS A 159 -4.18 39.00 7.40
N THR A 160 -4.75 38.41 6.34
CA THR A 160 -5.22 39.16 5.18
C THR A 160 -6.54 39.89 5.49
N ASP A 161 -7.45 39.25 6.21
CA ASP A 161 -8.74 39.84 6.60
C ASP A 161 -8.61 40.95 7.66
N SER A 162 -7.56 40.90 8.49
CA SER A 162 -7.30 41.94 9.51
C SER A 162 -6.71 43.25 8.95
N ASN A 163 -6.25 43.25 7.68
CA ASN A 163 -5.61 44.40 7.02
C ASN A 163 -6.51 45.13 6.00
N VAL A 164 -7.82 44.83 5.96
CA VAL A 164 -8.75 45.60 5.10
C VAL A 164 -9.16 46.88 5.87
N PRO A 165 -8.72 48.07 5.49
CA PRO A 165 -9.15 49.33 6.15
C PRO A 165 -10.62 49.58 5.82
N THR A 166 -11.42 49.81 6.86
CA THR A 166 -12.83 50.24 6.79
C THR A 166 -12.95 51.67 6.36
#